data_38c0b51282df7b862a08dbed3a20e9fc
#
_entry.id   38c0b51282df7b862a08dbed3a20e9fc
#
_cell.length_a   1.000
_cell.length_b   1.000
_cell.length_c   1.000
_cell.angle_alpha   90.00
_cell.angle_beta   90.00
_cell.angle_gamma   90.00
#
_symmetry.space_group_name_H-M   'P 1'
#
loop_
_entity.id
_entity.type
_entity.pdbx_description
1 polymer ?
#
loop_
_entity_poly.entity_id
_entity_poly.type
_entity_poly.pdbx_seq_one_letter_code
_entity_poly.pdbx_strand_id
1 'polypeptide(L)'
;IPEKLGKKYTELFSYEDIVSGTIVSIGTHPSGVLVSDLDIESIVGMCSTGTSEYQISMLNMKELDDLMFVKLDILGLDNIGVINETCSLVGIDRLTPDNTDLDDMDVWKSIRNDTTMIFQWESDSAQAYLRKFMSDETIEKVRKEIPNFSMLKWLSFGNGLIRPSCSSYRDDVAKGNFYDNGFDELNKFLAQEMGHVCMQETIM
;
A
#
# COMPACT_ATOMS: atom_id res chain seq x y z
N ILE A 1 22.09 -12.71 0.13
CA ILE A 1 22.92 -12.26 -1.02
C ILE A 1 22.89 -13.37 -2.07
N PRO A 2 22.68 -13.07 -3.38
CA PRO A 2 22.73 -14.09 -4.42
C PRO A 2 24.12 -14.79 -4.43
N GLU A 3 24.11 -16.11 -4.39
CA GLU A 3 25.33 -16.95 -4.32
C GLU A 3 26.40 -16.58 -5.38
N LYS A 4 25.94 -16.15 -6.56
CA LYS A 4 26.82 -15.68 -7.64
C LYS A 4 27.61 -14.42 -7.30
N LEU A 5 27.04 -13.49 -6.52
CA LEU A 5 27.73 -12.27 -6.10
C LEU A 5 28.72 -12.56 -4.99
N GLY A 6 28.37 -13.42 -4.03
CA GLY A 6 29.29 -13.86 -2.97
C GLY A 6 30.56 -14.52 -3.53
N LYS A 7 30.41 -15.40 -4.54
CA LYS A 7 31.57 -16.04 -5.20
C LYS A 7 32.43 -15.06 -6.02
N LYS A 8 31.79 -14.04 -6.63
CA LYS A 8 32.49 -13.07 -7.47
C LYS A 8 33.28 -12.03 -6.65
N TYR A 9 32.79 -11.69 -5.48
CA TYR A 9 33.33 -10.61 -4.64
C TYR A 9 33.63 -11.08 -3.22
N THR A 10 34.22 -12.28 -3.07
CA THR A 10 34.50 -12.91 -1.78
C THR A 10 35.31 -12.00 -0.84
N GLU A 11 36.31 -11.30 -1.36
CA GLU A 11 37.13 -10.37 -0.57
C GLU A 11 36.30 -9.20 -0.04
N LEU A 12 35.37 -8.65 -0.85
CA LEU A 12 34.47 -7.58 -0.41
C LEU A 12 33.55 -8.05 0.72
N PHE A 13 33.00 -9.26 0.60
CA PHE A 13 32.13 -9.84 1.63
C PHE A 13 32.84 -10.26 2.91
N SER A 14 34.19 -10.39 2.89
CA SER A 14 34.94 -10.62 4.13
C SER A 14 34.93 -9.43 5.08
N TYR A 15 34.54 -8.24 4.60
CA TYR A 15 34.39 -7.03 5.41
C TYR A 15 32.96 -6.81 5.90
N GLU A 16 32.01 -7.71 5.57
CA GLU A 16 30.56 -7.57 5.92
C GLU A 16 30.37 -7.41 7.44
N ASP A 17 31.06 -8.23 8.23
CA ASP A 17 30.98 -8.20 9.70
C ASP A 17 31.51 -6.89 10.30
N ILE A 18 32.44 -6.21 9.62
CA ILE A 18 33.02 -4.95 10.08
C ILE A 18 32.07 -3.77 9.85
N VAL A 19 31.35 -3.79 8.74
CA VAL A 19 30.45 -2.67 8.34
C VAL A 19 29.00 -2.91 8.74
N SER A 20 28.62 -4.18 8.97
CA SER A 20 27.28 -4.55 9.38
C SER A 20 26.92 -3.95 10.74
N GLY A 21 25.76 -3.34 10.84
CA GLY A 21 25.28 -2.69 12.06
C GLY A 21 25.81 -1.26 12.28
N THR A 22 26.67 -0.74 11.41
CA THR A 22 27.08 0.67 11.50
C THR A 22 25.94 1.60 11.07
N ILE A 23 25.73 2.67 11.83
CA ILE A 23 24.74 3.71 11.48
C ILE A 23 25.32 4.53 10.33
N VAL A 24 24.66 4.46 9.18
CA VAL A 24 25.06 5.22 7.98
C VAL A 24 24.40 6.59 7.93
N SER A 25 23.15 6.67 8.35
CA SER A 25 22.37 7.92 8.40
C SER A 25 21.27 7.84 9.44
N ILE A 26 20.85 8.99 9.92
CA ILE A 26 19.66 9.15 10.75
C ILE A 26 18.69 10.04 9.98
N GLY A 27 17.45 9.58 9.82
CA GLY A 27 16.40 10.29 9.10
C GLY A 27 15.12 10.33 9.89
N THR A 28 14.27 11.30 9.58
CA THR A 28 12.94 11.45 10.15
C THR A 28 11.92 10.72 9.29
N HIS A 29 10.99 9.98 9.90
CA HIS A 29 9.84 9.46 9.17
C HIS A 29 8.91 10.61 8.78
N PRO A 30 8.43 10.70 7.53
CA PRO A 30 7.67 11.86 7.05
C PRO A 30 6.28 12.01 7.69
N SER A 31 5.72 10.94 8.23
CA SER A 31 4.33 10.90 8.71
C SER A 31 4.14 10.17 10.03
N GLY A 32 5.15 9.45 10.52
CA GLY A 32 5.05 8.66 11.74
C GLY A 32 5.18 9.53 12.99
N VAL A 33 4.17 9.48 13.86
CA VAL A 33 4.15 10.15 15.14
C VAL A 33 4.07 9.11 16.25
N LEU A 34 5.04 9.14 17.16
CA LEU A 34 5.05 8.28 18.33
C LEU A 34 4.13 8.87 19.40
N VAL A 35 3.22 8.04 19.94
CA VAL A 35 2.28 8.43 20.98
C VAL A 35 2.45 7.53 22.20
N SER A 36 2.52 8.13 23.37
CA SER A 36 2.63 7.41 24.66
C SER A 36 1.99 8.24 25.77
N ASP A 37 1.47 7.57 26.77
CA ASP A 37 1.06 8.14 28.06
C ASP A 37 2.25 8.30 29.02
N LEU A 38 3.41 7.77 28.64
CA LEU A 38 4.66 7.86 29.37
C LEU A 38 5.57 8.94 28.79
N ASP A 39 6.54 9.41 29.56
CA ASP A 39 7.55 10.34 29.06
C ASP A 39 8.50 9.64 28.09
N ILE A 40 8.31 9.90 26.81
CA ILE A 40 9.06 9.27 25.71
C ILE A 40 10.55 9.58 25.82
N GLU A 41 10.91 10.82 26.17
CA GLU A 41 12.32 11.24 26.24
C GLU A 41 13.11 10.42 27.26
N SER A 42 12.51 10.13 28.40
CA SER A 42 13.16 9.36 29.46
C SER A 42 13.28 7.87 29.17
N ILE A 43 12.44 7.34 28.29
CA ILE A 43 12.38 5.88 28.01
C ILE A 43 13.22 5.51 26.80
N VAL A 44 13.05 6.22 25.69
CA VAL A 44 13.67 5.84 24.40
C VAL A 44 14.78 6.79 23.96
N GLY A 45 14.92 7.91 24.64
CA GLY A 45 15.82 8.99 24.23
C GLY A 45 15.35 9.68 22.96
N MET A 46 15.78 10.92 22.80
CA MET A 46 15.41 11.75 21.65
C MET A 46 16.67 12.34 21.02
N CYS A 47 16.63 12.56 19.73
CA CYS A 47 17.66 13.28 19.00
C CYS A 47 17.04 14.27 18.00
N SER A 48 17.85 15.28 17.64
CA SER A 48 17.50 16.24 16.59
C SER A 48 18.27 15.93 15.34
N THR A 49 17.60 15.99 14.19
CA THR A 49 18.25 15.94 12.87
C THR A 49 18.35 17.37 12.33
N GLY A 50 19.41 17.67 11.58
CA GLY A 50 19.58 19.01 10.99
C GLY A 50 18.50 19.42 9.98
N THR A 51 17.60 18.51 9.63
CA THR A 51 16.54 18.70 8.64
C THR A 51 15.15 18.72 9.23
N SER A 52 14.97 18.42 10.52
CA SER A 52 13.66 18.35 11.17
C SER A 52 13.53 19.40 12.25
N GLU A 53 12.39 20.07 12.30
CA GLU A 53 11.98 20.95 13.37
C GLU A 53 11.63 20.18 14.66
N TYR A 54 11.27 18.90 14.52
CA TYR A 54 10.85 18.03 15.61
C TYR A 54 11.96 17.09 16.03
N GLN A 55 11.99 16.76 17.32
CA GLN A 55 12.81 15.68 17.84
C GLN A 55 12.28 14.32 17.38
N ILE A 56 13.18 13.39 17.17
CA ILE A 56 12.87 12.02 16.79
C ILE A 56 13.37 11.03 17.83
N SER A 57 12.70 9.89 17.94
CA SER A 57 13.15 8.77 18.78
C SER A 57 14.51 8.27 18.31
N MET A 58 15.40 7.95 19.24
CA MET A 58 16.66 7.29 18.96
C MET A 58 16.51 5.80 18.57
N LEU A 59 15.38 5.20 18.93
CA LEU A 59 15.04 3.83 18.57
C LEU A 59 14.34 3.78 17.22
N ASN A 60 14.62 2.73 16.44
CA ASN A 60 13.95 2.47 15.18
C ASN A 60 12.58 1.81 15.39
N MET A 61 11.79 1.66 14.33
CA MET A 61 10.41 1.13 14.38
C MET A 61 10.32 -0.23 15.05
N LYS A 62 11.23 -1.15 14.75
CA LYS A 62 11.20 -2.51 15.31
C LYS A 62 11.39 -2.50 16.83
N GLU A 63 12.33 -1.71 17.30
CA GLU A 63 12.60 -1.57 18.74
C GLU A 63 11.44 -0.90 19.46
N LEU A 64 10.78 0.07 18.82
CA LEU A 64 9.58 0.71 19.36
C LEU A 64 8.39 -0.26 19.43
N ASP A 65 8.22 -1.10 18.43
CA ASP A 65 7.18 -2.16 18.41
C ASP A 65 7.45 -3.20 19.53
N ASP A 66 8.70 -3.62 19.70
CA ASP A 66 9.11 -4.56 20.76
C ASP A 66 8.84 -3.98 22.16
N LEU A 67 8.89 -2.66 22.31
CA LEU A 67 8.55 -1.93 23.54
C LEU A 67 7.07 -1.55 23.64
N MET A 68 6.24 -2.01 22.71
CA MET A 68 4.79 -1.77 22.67
C MET A 68 4.38 -0.30 22.55
N PHE A 69 5.23 0.55 21.97
CA PHE A 69 4.86 1.93 21.67
C PHE A 69 3.88 2.00 20.48
N VAL A 70 2.95 2.94 20.55
CA VAL A 70 2.00 3.21 19.46
C VAL A 70 2.57 4.25 18.52
N LYS A 71 2.72 3.88 17.25
CA LYS A 71 3.03 4.80 16.16
C LYS A 71 1.78 5.07 15.34
N LEU A 72 1.44 6.33 15.19
CA LEU A 72 0.38 6.79 14.29
C LEU A 72 1.02 7.32 13.01
N ASP A 73 0.58 6.78 11.87
CA ASP A 73 0.99 7.30 10.56
C ASP A 73 -0.08 8.26 10.02
N ILE A 74 0.26 9.55 9.99
CA ILE A 74 -0.63 10.61 9.50
C ILE A 74 -0.19 10.93 8.07
N LEU A 75 -0.76 10.20 7.12
CA LEU A 75 -0.43 10.32 5.71
C LEU A 75 -1.40 11.26 5.00
N GLY A 76 -0.86 12.33 4.42
CA GLY A 76 -1.58 13.16 3.46
C GLY A 76 -1.35 12.67 2.03
N LEU A 77 -2.31 12.93 1.15
CA LEU A 77 -2.17 12.71 -0.29
C LEU A 77 -2.22 14.04 -1.02
N ASP A 78 -1.15 14.38 -1.74
CA ASP A 78 -1.08 15.60 -2.55
C ASP A 78 -2.20 15.65 -3.58
N ASN A 79 -2.56 14.49 -4.16
CA ASN A 79 -3.66 14.34 -5.11
C ASN A 79 -4.99 14.87 -4.53
N ILE A 80 -5.30 14.56 -3.28
CA ILE A 80 -6.50 15.07 -2.61
C ILE A 80 -6.41 16.58 -2.36
N GLY A 81 -5.22 17.07 -2.06
CA GLY A 81 -4.95 18.52 -1.97
C GLY A 81 -5.28 19.24 -3.27
N VAL A 82 -4.78 18.75 -4.41
CA VAL A 82 -5.04 19.29 -5.75
C VAL A 82 -6.53 19.27 -6.09
N ILE A 83 -7.23 18.16 -5.80
CA ILE A 83 -8.69 18.05 -6.02
C ILE A 83 -9.43 19.10 -5.20
N ASN A 84 -9.12 19.21 -3.91
CA ASN A 84 -9.79 20.18 -3.02
C ASN A 84 -9.56 21.64 -3.47
N GLU A 85 -8.34 21.97 -3.87
CA GLU A 85 -8.02 23.30 -4.39
C GLU A 85 -8.77 23.57 -5.69
N THR A 86 -8.84 22.60 -6.60
CA THR A 86 -9.60 22.69 -7.83
C THR A 86 -11.09 22.95 -7.54
N CYS A 87 -11.70 22.17 -6.65
CA CYS A 87 -13.09 22.39 -6.24
C CYS A 87 -13.32 23.83 -5.73
N SER A 88 -12.39 24.33 -4.90
CA SER A 88 -12.45 25.70 -4.38
C SER A 88 -12.36 26.74 -5.50
N LEU A 89 -11.46 26.57 -6.47
CA LEU A 89 -11.27 27.48 -7.59
C LEU A 89 -12.47 27.56 -8.53
N VAL A 90 -13.14 26.44 -8.77
CA VAL A 90 -14.34 26.37 -9.63
C VAL A 90 -15.65 26.62 -8.87
N GLY A 91 -15.59 26.80 -7.55
CA GLY A 91 -16.75 27.13 -6.71
C GLY A 91 -17.74 25.98 -6.51
N ILE A 92 -17.26 24.75 -6.48
CA ILE A 92 -18.08 23.56 -6.15
C ILE A 92 -17.72 23.01 -4.77
N ASP A 93 -18.63 22.24 -4.19
CA ASP A 93 -18.38 21.54 -2.93
C ASP A 93 -17.23 20.52 -3.06
N ARG A 94 -16.54 20.29 -1.95
CA ARG A 94 -15.50 19.28 -1.88
C ARG A 94 -16.06 17.91 -2.26
N LEU A 95 -15.36 17.21 -3.16
CA LEU A 95 -15.74 15.85 -3.55
C LEU A 95 -15.52 14.88 -2.39
N THR A 96 -16.53 14.05 -2.15
CA THR A 96 -16.53 12.99 -1.14
C THR A 96 -17.16 11.74 -1.74
N PRO A 97 -16.98 10.55 -1.15
CA PRO A 97 -17.67 9.35 -1.61
C PRO A 97 -19.21 9.48 -1.63
N ASP A 98 -19.78 10.36 -0.79
CA ASP A 98 -21.22 10.54 -0.66
C ASP A 98 -21.82 11.42 -1.77
N ASN A 99 -21.02 12.28 -2.39
CA ASN A 99 -21.46 13.20 -3.45
C ASN A 99 -20.82 12.91 -4.83
N THR A 100 -20.11 11.79 -4.95
CA THR A 100 -19.45 11.36 -6.19
C THR A 100 -20.15 10.12 -6.74
N ASP A 101 -20.45 10.09 -8.03
CA ASP A 101 -20.95 8.89 -8.69
C ASP A 101 -19.79 7.88 -8.87
N LEU A 102 -19.77 6.87 -7.98
CA LEU A 102 -18.77 5.80 -8.01
C LEU A 102 -19.16 4.65 -8.95
N ASP A 103 -20.32 4.70 -9.59
CA ASP A 103 -20.79 3.67 -10.52
C ASP A 103 -20.62 4.07 -11.99
N ASP A 104 -20.10 5.27 -12.28
CA ASP A 104 -19.83 5.73 -13.64
C ASP A 104 -18.71 4.88 -14.29
N MET A 105 -19.17 3.95 -15.14
CA MET A 105 -18.29 3.01 -15.84
C MET A 105 -17.38 3.66 -16.88
N ASP A 106 -17.73 4.82 -17.42
CA ASP A 106 -16.90 5.51 -18.40
C ASP A 106 -15.66 6.11 -17.71
N VAL A 107 -15.83 6.61 -16.49
CA VAL A 107 -14.71 7.05 -15.64
C VAL A 107 -13.79 5.86 -15.33
N TRP A 108 -14.35 4.73 -14.89
CA TRP A 108 -13.54 3.53 -14.59
C TRP A 108 -12.82 2.97 -15.80
N LYS A 109 -13.40 3.06 -17.00
CA LYS A 109 -12.74 2.65 -18.24
C LYS A 109 -11.62 3.60 -18.64
N SER A 110 -11.75 4.89 -18.38
CA SER A 110 -10.74 5.89 -18.76
C SER A 110 -9.39 5.64 -18.07
N ILE A 111 -9.40 5.21 -16.81
CA ILE A 111 -8.17 4.94 -16.04
C ILE A 111 -7.31 3.79 -16.60
N ARG A 112 -7.87 2.93 -17.45
CA ARG A 112 -7.11 1.85 -18.12
C ARG A 112 -6.01 2.39 -19.03
N ASN A 113 -6.22 3.57 -19.58
CA ASN A 113 -5.33 4.18 -20.57
C ASN A 113 -4.41 5.22 -19.95
N ASP A 114 -4.89 5.90 -18.90
CA ASP A 114 -4.14 6.95 -18.22
C ASP A 114 -4.38 6.86 -16.71
N THR A 115 -3.30 6.61 -15.96
CA THR A 115 -3.29 6.53 -14.51
C THR A 115 -2.60 7.73 -13.87
N THR A 116 -2.39 8.81 -14.63
CA THR A 116 -1.82 10.05 -14.11
C THR A 116 -2.63 10.55 -12.91
N MET A 117 -1.95 10.86 -11.83
CA MET A 117 -2.55 11.30 -10.56
C MET A 117 -3.44 10.26 -9.85
N ILE A 118 -3.41 9.00 -10.26
CA ILE A 118 -4.06 7.92 -9.51
C ILE A 118 -3.04 7.27 -8.58
N PHE A 119 -3.16 7.56 -7.31
CA PHE A 119 -2.21 7.14 -6.29
C PHE A 119 -1.87 5.65 -6.36
N GLN A 120 -0.56 5.36 -6.38
CA GLN A 120 0.06 4.02 -6.48
C GLN A 120 -0.15 3.27 -7.82
N TRP A 121 -0.86 3.85 -8.79
CA TRP A 121 -1.05 3.25 -10.11
C TRP A 121 -0.22 3.88 -11.23
N GLU A 122 0.67 4.83 -10.89
CA GLU A 122 1.41 5.63 -11.86
C GLU A 122 2.63 4.92 -12.46
N SER A 123 3.15 3.86 -11.83
CA SER A 123 4.31 3.13 -12.39
C SER A 123 3.92 2.29 -13.61
N ASP A 124 4.85 2.11 -14.55
CA ASP A 124 4.63 1.32 -15.77
C ASP A 124 4.14 -0.10 -15.46
N SER A 125 4.67 -0.72 -14.41
CA SER A 125 4.26 -2.06 -13.98
C SER A 125 2.83 -2.09 -13.43
N ALA A 126 2.44 -1.08 -12.64
CA ALA A 126 1.09 -0.94 -12.12
C ALA A 126 0.08 -0.68 -13.25
N GLN A 127 0.41 0.21 -14.19
CA GLN A 127 -0.41 0.47 -15.37
C GLN A 127 -0.61 -0.78 -16.23
N ALA A 128 0.48 -1.53 -16.49
CA ALA A 128 0.40 -2.77 -17.26
C ALA A 128 -0.48 -3.82 -16.57
N TYR A 129 -0.42 -3.89 -15.25
CA TYR A 129 -1.29 -4.75 -14.45
C TYR A 129 -2.75 -4.27 -14.49
N LEU A 130 -2.98 -2.97 -14.32
CA LEU A 130 -4.31 -2.36 -14.32
C LEU A 130 -5.08 -2.67 -15.61
N ARG A 131 -4.43 -2.59 -16.77
CA ARG A 131 -5.07 -2.89 -18.07
C ARG A 131 -5.64 -4.31 -18.14
N LYS A 132 -4.97 -5.28 -17.52
CA LYS A 132 -5.45 -6.67 -17.42
C LYS A 132 -6.56 -6.79 -16.37
N PHE A 133 -6.28 -6.27 -15.18
CA PHE A 133 -7.13 -6.34 -14.00
C PHE A 133 -8.49 -5.65 -14.20
N MET A 134 -8.51 -4.58 -14.99
CA MET A 134 -9.71 -3.80 -15.31
C MET A 134 -10.27 -4.11 -16.72
N SER A 135 -9.83 -5.20 -17.39
CA SER A 135 -10.37 -5.56 -18.69
C SER A 135 -11.87 -5.89 -18.61
N ASP A 136 -12.60 -5.66 -19.70
CA ASP A 136 -14.06 -5.94 -19.71
C ASP A 136 -14.33 -7.41 -19.41
N GLU A 137 -13.50 -8.33 -19.92
CA GLU A 137 -13.61 -9.76 -19.65
C GLU A 137 -13.44 -10.06 -18.15
N THR A 138 -12.44 -9.47 -17.51
CA THR A 138 -12.20 -9.66 -16.08
C THR A 138 -13.35 -9.09 -15.25
N ILE A 139 -13.80 -7.88 -15.57
CA ILE A 139 -14.90 -7.23 -14.83
C ILE A 139 -16.22 -8.02 -14.98
N GLU A 140 -16.50 -8.58 -16.14
CA GLU A 140 -17.69 -9.43 -16.33
C GLU A 140 -17.65 -10.72 -15.49
N LYS A 141 -16.47 -11.33 -15.35
CA LYS A 141 -16.29 -12.52 -14.52
C LYS A 141 -16.44 -12.19 -13.04
N VAL A 142 -15.68 -11.22 -12.56
CA VAL A 142 -15.66 -10.90 -11.12
C VAL A 142 -17.01 -10.37 -10.61
N ARG A 143 -17.79 -9.69 -11.44
CA ARG A 143 -19.16 -9.27 -11.08
C ARG A 143 -20.10 -10.44 -10.81
N LYS A 144 -19.83 -11.61 -11.37
CA LYS A 144 -20.62 -12.82 -11.12
C LYS A 144 -20.20 -13.51 -9.83
N GLU A 145 -18.93 -13.40 -9.47
CA GLU A 145 -18.34 -14.08 -8.31
C GLU A 145 -18.42 -13.23 -7.04
N ILE A 146 -18.30 -11.91 -7.15
CA ILE A 146 -18.25 -11.00 -5.99
C ILE A 146 -19.65 -10.46 -5.68
N PRO A 147 -20.21 -10.80 -4.50
CA PRO A 147 -21.45 -10.23 -4.03
C PRO A 147 -21.35 -8.71 -3.82
N ASN A 148 -22.35 -7.94 -4.27
CA ASN A 148 -22.36 -6.49 -4.15
C ASN A 148 -21.06 -5.84 -4.68
N PHE A 149 -20.63 -6.26 -5.87
CA PHE A 149 -19.43 -5.77 -6.53
C PHE A 149 -19.41 -4.24 -6.60
N SER A 150 -18.26 -3.66 -6.26
CA SER A 150 -17.99 -2.23 -6.37
C SER A 150 -16.67 -2.01 -7.09
N MET A 151 -16.64 -1.13 -8.09
CA MET A 151 -15.41 -0.79 -8.81
C MET A 151 -14.36 -0.17 -7.90
N LEU A 152 -14.76 0.65 -6.94
CA LEU A 152 -13.83 1.25 -5.96
C LEU A 152 -13.16 0.17 -5.10
N LYS A 153 -13.95 -0.77 -4.57
CA LYS A 153 -13.40 -1.89 -3.78
C LYS A 153 -12.49 -2.77 -4.63
N TRP A 154 -12.88 -3.02 -5.88
CA TRP A 154 -12.08 -3.78 -6.83
C TRP A 154 -10.73 -3.12 -7.11
N LEU A 155 -10.72 -1.81 -7.37
CA LEU A 155 -9.48 -1.06 -7.56
C LEU A 155 -8.60 -1.04 -6.29
N SER A 156 -9.20 -0.90 -5.12
CA SER A 156 -8.49 -0.98 -3.83
C SER A 156 -7.85 -2.35 -3.61
N PHE A 157 -8.57 -3.42 -3.92
CA PHE A 157 -8.03 -4.79 -3.89
C PHE A 157 -6.85 -4.94 -4.86
N GLY A 158 -7.00 -4.45 -6.10
CA GLY A 158 -5.93 -4.41 -7.09
C GLY A 158 -4.66 -3.72 -6.58
N ASN A 159 -4.81 -2.67 -5.80
CA ASN A 159 -3.69 -1.96 -5.18
C ASN A 159 -2.94 -2.82 -4.15
N GLY A 160 -3.63 -3.68 -3.41
CA GLY A 160 -3.01 -4.71 -2.59
C GLY A 160 -2.25 -5.75 -3.43
N LEU A 161 -2.82 -6.18 -4.56
CA LEU A 161 -2.26 -7.23 -5.41
C LEU A 161 -0.96 -6.85 -6.13
N ILE A 162 -0.70 -5.58 -6.40
CA ILE A 162 0.56 -5.15 -7.01
C ILE A 162 1.77 -5.28 -6.08
N ARG A 163 1.55 -5.53 -4.80
CA ARG A 163 2.64 -5.76 -3.84
C ARG A 163 3.36 -7.09 -4.10
N PRO A 164 4.68 -7.17 -3.83
CA PRO A 164 5.47 -8.39 -4.07
C PRO A 164 4.92 -9.64 -3.38
N SER A 165 4.30 -9.50 -2.21
CA SER A 165 3.70 -10.62 -1.45
C SER A 165 2.59 -11.35 -2.22
N CYS A 166 1.89 -10.67 -3.12
CA CYS A 166 0.78 -11.23 -3.90
C CYS A 166 1.22 -11.78 -5.27
N SER A 167 2.52 -11.80 -5.58
CA SER A 167 3.04 -12.17 -6.91
C SER A 167 2.65 -13.56 -7.39
N SER A 168 2.39 -14.49 -6.48
CA SER A 168 2.05 -15.89 -6.82
C SER A 168 0.64 -16.07 -7.38
N TYR A 169 -0.30 -15.17 -7.08
CA TYR A 169 -1.72 -15.33 -7.49
C TYR A 169 -2.31 -14.10 -8.19
N ARG A 170 -1.64 -12.95 -8.18
CA ARG A 170 -2.15 -11.71 -8.77
C ARG A 170 -2.52 -11.82 -10.26
N ASP A 171 -1.78 -12.63 -11.04
CA ASP A 171 -2.05 -12.82 -12.47
C ASP A 171 -3.31 -13.66 -12.71
N ASP A 172 -3.64 -14.59 -11.82
CA ASP A 172 -4.88 -15.36 -11.89
C ASP A 172 -6.09 -14.51 -11.49
N VAL A 173 -5.94 -13.68 -10.47
CA VAL A 173 -6.98 -12.69 -10.12
C VAL A 173 -7.21 -11.71 -11.27
N ALA A 174 -6.16 -11.26 -11.96
CA ALA A 174 -6.30 -10.37 -13.12
C ALA A 174 -7.02 -11.01 -14.32
N LYS A 175 -7.16 -12.33 -14.35
CA LYS A 175 -7.99 -13.07 -15.33
C LYS A 175 -9.44 -13.30 -14.83
N GLY A 176 -9.76 -12.82 -13.64
CA GLY A 176 -11.05 -13.06 -12.99
C GLY A 176 -11.22 -14.50 -12.50
N ASN A 177 -10.14 -15.18 -12.13
CA ASN A 177 -10.20 -16.53 -11.60
C ASN A 177 -10.37 -16.49 -10.08
N PHE A 178 -11.44 -17.13 -9.60
CA PHE A 178 -11.67 -17.33 -8.18
C PHE A 178 -10.83 -18.51 -7.67
N TYR A 179 -10.20 -18.35 -6.50
CA TYR A 179 -9.50 -19.44 -5.84
C TYR A 179 -10.44 -20.18 -4.88
N ASP A 180 -10.69 -21.46 -5.17
CA ASP A 180 -11.49 -22.31 -4.29
C ASP A 180 -10.61 -22.89 -3.18
N ASN A 181 -10.91 -22.48 -1.95
CA ASN A 181 -10.21 -22.97 -0.75
C ASN A 181 -10.71 -24.36 -0.30
N GLY A 182 -11.69 -24.96 -1.00
CA GLY A 182 -12.28 -26.25 -0.65
C GLY A 182 -13.19 -26.20 0.58
N PHE A 183 -13.60 -25.00 1.02
CA PHE A 183 -14.44 -24.80 2.20
C PHE A 183 -15.42 -23.64 1.94
N ASP A 184 -16.71 -23.95 1.85
CA ASP A 184 -17.73 -23.00 1.38
C ASP A 184 -17.83 -21.71 2.23
N GLU A 185 -17.73 -21.84 3.56
CA GLU A 185 -17.79 -20.68 4.44
C GLU A 185 -16.59 -19.76 4.25
N LEU A 186 -15.41 -20.32 4.05
CA LEU A 186 -14.20 -19.56 3.78
C LEU A 186 -14.27 -18.89 2.40
N ASN A 187 -14.75 -19.60 1.39
CA ASN A 187 -14.95 -19.06 0.06
C ASN A 187 -15.93 -17.89 0.07
N LYS A 188 -17.03 -17.99 0.83
CA LYS A 188 -17.97 -16.86 1.01
C LYS A 188 -17.33 -15.67 1.72
N PHE A 189 -16.54 -15.92 2.75
CA PHE A 189 -15.83 -14.88 3.49
C PHE A 189 -14.82 -14.14 2.61
N LEU A 190 -14.04 -14.89 1.81
CA LEU A 190 -13.00 -14.35 0.93
C LEU A 190 -13.53 -13.92 -0.45
N ALA A 191 -14.84 -13.91 -0.69
CA ALA A 191 -15.40 -13.62 -2.00
C ALA A 191 -14.99 -12.24 -2.55
N GLN A 192 -14.87 -11.23 -1.69
CA GLN A 192 -14.44 -9.88 -2.08
C GLN A 192 -12.98 -9.82 -2.57
N GLU A 193 -12.16 -10.80 -2.17
CA GLU A 193 -10.74 -10.92 -2.53
C GLU A 193 -10.48 -12.14 -3.43
N MET A 194 -11.50 -12.57 -4.17
CA MET A 194 -11.41 -13.68 -5.13
C MET A 194 -10.84 -14.98 -4.55
N GLY A 195 -11.17 -15.28 -3.27
CA GLY A 195 -10.72 -16.47 -2.55
C GLY A 195 -9.32 -16.37 -1.94
N HIS A 196 -8.67 -15.22 -2.03
CA HIS A 196 -7.34 -14.99 -1.44
C HIS A 196 -7.41 -14.13 -0.19
N VAL A 197 -6.37 -14.17 0.63
CA VAL A 197 -6.15 -13.24 1.75
C VAL A 197 -5.09 -12.24 1.31
N CYS A 198 -5.51 -11.04 0.97
CA CYS A 198 -4.63 -9.98 0.49
C CYS A 198 -4.52 -8.83 1.47
N MET A 199 -5.64 -8.48 2.12
CA MET A 199 -5.71 -7.34 3.02
C MET A 199 -5.50 -7.76 4.47
N GLN A 200 -4.84 -6.92 5.25
CA GLN A 200 -4.64 -7.14 6.68
C GLN A 200 -5.98 -7.22 7.42
N GLU A 201 -6.93 -6.39 7.03
CA GLU A 201 -8.27 -6.31 7.58
C GLU A 201 -9.06 -7.63 7.43
N THR A 202 -8.72 -8.42 6.43
CA THR A 202 -9.35 -9.74 6.21
C THR A 202 -8.90 -10.78 7.24
N ILE A 203 -7.75 -10.57 7.89
CA ILE A 203 -7.21 -11.45 8.93
C ILE A 203 -7.71 -11.03 10.33
N MET A 204 -8.00 -9.76 10.53
CA MET A 204 -8.44 -9.17 11.81
C MET A 204 -9.92 -9.40 12.07
#